data_564c20a1a66edbdb64e661fc25e5b658
#
_entry.id   564c20a1a66edbdb64e661fc25e5b658
#
_cell.length_a   1.000
_cell.length_b   1.000
_cell.length_c   1.000
_cell.angle_alpha   90.00
_cell.angle_beta   90.00
_cell.angle_gamma   90.00
#
_symmetry.space_group_name_H-M   'P 1'
#
loop_
_entity.id
_entity.type
_entity.pdbx_description
1 polymer ?
#
loop_
_entity_poly.entity_id
_entity_poly.type
_entity_poly.pdbx_seq_one_letter_code
_entity_poly.pdbx_strand_id
1 'polypeptide(L)'
;NILVLCLCVTAVFFVAWTFTGQWPWKSQPYNSYILQAQSWLEGRLDLGRDYPYLELAIFNNKYYVSFPPFPSYAMLPFVLIGWNSCDSMIAFAVSLLGAVYAFKILKHFDIESKTAIFFTLLLTVGSNWLMTAQNA
;
A
#
# COMPACT_ATOMS: atom_id res chain seq x y z
N ASN A 1 -24.43 3.63 2.42
CA ASN A 1 -23.84 2.57 1.57
C ASN A 1 -22.32 2.60 1.52
N ILE A 2 -21.66 3.80 1.47
CA ILE A 2 -20.18 3.90 1.53
C ILE A 2 -19.65 3.37 2.87
N LEU A 3 -20.29 3.68 3.97
CA LEU A 3 -19.90 3.18 5.29
C LEU A 3 -19.90 1.65 5.35
N VAL A 4 -20.92 1.01 4.79
CA VAL A 4 -20.99 -0.46 4.72
C VAL A 4 -19.85 -1.02 3.89
N LEU A 5 -19.53 -0.41 2.73
CA LEU A 5 -18.38 -0.80 1.91
C LEU A 5 -17.07 -0.68 2.69
N CYS A 6 -16.83 0.46 3.35
CA CYS A 6 -15.62 0.67 4.14
C CYS A 6 -15.49 -0.36 5.27
N LEU A 7 -16.57 -0.68 5.97
CA LEU A 7 -16.58 -1.72 7.01
C LEU A 7 -16.26 -3.10 6.44
N CYS A 8 -16.82 -3.46 5.28
CA CYS A 8 -16.54 -4.74 4.62
C CYS A 8 -15.05 -4.83 4.21
N VAL A 9 -14.51 -3.80 3.55
CA VAL A 9 -13.11 -3.77 3.15
C VAL A 9 -12.19 -3.84 4.37
N THR A 10 -12.47 -3.07 5.42
CA THR A 10 -11.69 -3.10 6.67
C THR A 10 -11.73 -4.47 7.33
N ALA A 11 -12.91 -5.12 7.37
CA ALA A 11 -13.06 -6.47 7.92
C ALA A 11 -12.22 -7.50 7.14
N VAL A 12 -12.18 -7.41 5.80
CA VAL A 12 -11.35 -8.28 4.97
C VAL A 12 -9.86 -8.07 5.25
N PHE A 13 -9.39 -6.84 5.32
CA PHE A 13 -8.00 -6.55 5.68
C PHE A 13 -7.66 -7.05 7.08
N PHE A 14 -8.55 -6.86 8.04
CA PHE A 14 -8.35 -7.36 9.42
C PHE A 14 -8.21 -8.89 9.45
N VAL A 15 -9.09 -9.60 8.74
CA VAL A 15 -9.02 -11.06 8.62
C VAL A 15 -7.68 -11.47 7.97
N ALA A 16 -7.29 -10.81 6.87
CA ALA A 16 -6.06 -11.11 6.18
C ALA A 16 -4.81 -10.86 7.07
N TRP A 17 -4.77 -9.76 7.84
CA TRP A 17 -3.70 -9.48 8.82
C TRP A 17 -3.62 -10.55 9.92
N THR A 18 -4.77 -11.07 10.38
CA THR A 18 -4.78 -12.15 11.39
C THR A 18 -4.21 -13.45 10.84
N PHE A 19 -4.52 -13.80 9.57
CA PHE A 19 -4.01 -15.02 8.93
C PHE A 19 -2.54 -14.92 8.55
N THR A 20 -2.09 -13.77 8.06
CA THR A 20 -0.69 -13.58 7.63
C THR A 20 0.25 -13.20 8.78
N GLY A 21 -0.27 -12.72 9.91
CA GLY A 21 0.51 -12.14 10.99
C GLY A 21 1.17 -10.79 10.64
N GLN A 22 0.82 -10.23 9.50
CA GLN A 22 1.34 -8.97 8.95
C GLN A 22 0.48 -7.79 9.41
N TRP A 23 0.63 -7.40 10.67
CA TRP A 23 -0.12 -6.29 11.22
C TRP A 23 0.33 -4.93 10.64
N PRO A 24 -0.58 -3.96 10.48
CA PRO A 24 -0.30 -2.70 9.80
C PRO A 24 0.73 -1.79 10.50
N TRP A 25 1.13 -2.12 11.71
CA TRP A 25 2.19 -1.43 12.47
C TRP A 25 3.51 -2.19 12.49
N LYS A 26 3.60 -3.36 11.86
CA LYS A 26 4.85 -4.11 11.70
C LYS A 26 5.54 -3.70 10.41
N SER A 27 6.86 -3.57 10.48
CA SER A 27 7.68 -3.38 9.29
C SER A 27 7.59 -4.60 8.37
N GLN A 28 7.43 -4.35 7.08
CA GLN A 28 7.42 -5.38 6.05
C GLN A 28 8.86 -5.77 5.67
N PRO A 29 9.10 -7.04 5.28
CA PRO A 29 10.40 -7.46 4.78
C PRO A 29 10.81 -6.68 3.50
N TYR A 30 9.84 -6.36 2.64
CA TYR A 30 10.06 -5.65 1.38
C TYR A 30 9.84 -4.14 1.53
N ASN A 31 10.59 -3.51 2.42
CA ASN A 31 10.44 -2.10 2.81
C ASN A 31 11.22 -1.10 1.93
N SER A 32 11.37 -1.40 0.65
CA SER A 32 12.17 -0.59 -0.30
C SER A 32 11.80 0.90 -0.31
N TYR A 33 10.51 1.21 -0.25
CA TYR A 33 10.01 2.59 -0.28
C TYR A 33 10.31 3.36 1.00
N ILE A 34 10.28 2.71 2.17
CA ILE A 34 10.68 3.31 3.44
C ILE A 34 12.19 3.59 3.44
N LEU A 35 13.00 2.63 2.99
CA LEU A 35 14.45 2.82 2.86
C LEU A 35 14.78 3.96 1.89
N GLN A 36 14.05 4.08 0.78
CA GLN A 36 14.20 5.19 -0.16
C GLN A 36 13.84 6.53 0.49
N ALA A 37 12.72 6.59 1.22
CA ALA A 37 12.32 7.80 1.94
C ALA A 37 13.34 8.21 3.00
N GLN A 38 13.91 7.25 3.75
CA GLN A 38 15.00 7.49 4.71
C GLN A 38 16.24 8.05 4.02
N SER A 39 16.67 7.45 2.88
CA SER A 39 17.81 7.93 2.11
C SER A 39 17.63 9.38 1.64
N TRP A 40 16.40 9.75 1.24
CA TRP A 40 16.09 11.13 0.85
C TRP A 40 16.21 12.11 2.02
N LEU A 41 15.79 11.72 3.22
CA LEU A 41 15.97 12.54 4.43
C LEU A 41 17.45 12.73 4.80
N GLU A 42 18.31 11.78 4.40
CA GLU A 42 19.77 11.88 4.53
C GLU A 42 20.45 12.63 3.36
N GLY A 43 19.66 13.17 2.42
CA GLY A 43 20.16 13.88 1.23
C GLY A 43 20.75 12.97 0.16
N ARG A 44 20.44 11.66 0.18
CA ARG A 44 20.92 10.66 -0.80
C ARG A 44 19.75 10.18 -1.66
N LEU A 45 20.04 9.87 -2.94
CA LEU A 45 19.09 9.24 -3.86
C LEU A 45 19.25 7.71 -3.90
N ASP A 46 20.44 7.21 -3.55
CA ASP A 46 20.78 5.80 -3.47
C ASP A 46 20.57 5.25 -2.05
N LEU A 47 20.40 3.95 -1.93
CA LEU A 47 20.19 3.27 -0.63
C LEU A 47 21.48 3.11 0.20
N GLY A 48 22.65 3.50 -0.36
CA GLY A 48 23.95 3.47 0.31
C GLY A 48 24.57 2.07 0.46
N ARG A 49 23.76 1.00 0.37
CA ARG A 49 24.23 -0.39 0.44
C ARG A 49 23.31 -1.33 -0.36
N ASP A 50 23.80 -2.52 -0.62
CA ASP A 50 22.98 -3.60 -1.18
C ASP A 50 22.03 -4.19 -0.13
N TYR A 51 20.83 -4.55 -0.59
CA TYR A 51 19.82 -5.30 0.16
C TYR A 51 19.44 -6.53 -0.67
N PRO A 52 20.06 -7.70 -0.47
CA PRO A 52 19.94 -8.87 -1.35
C PRO A 52 18.49 -9.41 -1.46
N TYR A 53 17.61 -9.02 -0.57
CA TYR A 53 16.19 -9.40 -0.57
C TYR A 53 15.28 -8.40 -1.32
N LEU A 54 15.85 -7.29 -1.84
CA LEU A 54 15.13 -6.28 -2.60
C LEU A 54 15.56 -6.31 -4.06
N GLU A 55 14.62 -6.00 -4.95
CA GLU A 55 14.91 -5.78 -6.37
C GLU A 55 15.44 -4.35 -6.57
N LEU A 56 16.74 -4.22 -6.76
CA LEU A 56 17.42 -2.94 -6.86
C LEU A 56 18.05 -2.75 -8.25
N ALA A 57 18.00 -1.52 -8.75
CA ALA A 57 18.76 -1.10 -9.91
C ALA A 57 20.17 -0.67 -9.48
N ILE A 58 21.20 -1.15 -10.20
CA ILE A 58 22.59 -0.80 -9.94
C ILE A 58 23.07 0.18 -11.01
N PHE A 59 23.51 1.36 -10.59
CA PHE A 59 24.10 2.35 -11.47
C PHE A 59 25.30 3.04 -10.80
N ASN A 60 26.42 3.11 -11.49
CA ASN A 60 27.68 3.67 -10.97
C ASN A 60 28.07 3.11 -9.58
N ASN A 61 27.94 1.82 -9.40
CA ASN A 61 28.22 1.11 -8.15
C ASN A 61 27.36 1.56 -6.96
N LYS A 62 26.16 2.13 -7.23
CA LYS A 62 25.16 2.56 -6.25
C LYS A 62 23.85 1.81 -6.48
N TYR A 63 23.09 1.64 -5.42
CA TYR A 63 21.85 0.84 -5.37
C TYR A 63 20.65 1.76 -5.30
N TYR A 64 19.71 1.59 -6.22
CA TYR A 64 18.49 2.41 -6.32
C TYR A 64 17.26 1.51 -6.31
N VAL A 65 16.16 2.01 -5.75
CA VAL A 65 14.87 1.33 -5.88
C VAL A 65 14.45 1.34 -7.35
N SER A 66 14.14 0.16 -7.92
CA SER A 66 13.81 -0.01 -9.34
C SER A 66 12.34 0.36 -9.65
N PHE A 67 11.53 0.62 -8.65
CA PHE A 67 10.11 0.94 -8.78
C PHE A 67 9.83 2.45 -8.75
N PRO A 68 8.67 2.89 -9.29
CA PRO A 68 8.28 4.31 -9.25
C PRO A 68 8.28 4.88 -7.83
N PRO A 69 8.80 6.10 -7.60
CA PRO A 69 9.05 6.63 -6.26
C PRO A 69 7.81 7.16 -5.54
N PHE A 70 6.63 7.15 -6.17
CA PHE A 70 5.41 7.72 -5.59
C PHE A 70 5.07 7.18 -4.17
N PRO A 71 5.17 5.87 -3.89
CA PRO A 71 4.93 5.37 -2.54
C PRO A 71 5.89 5.96 -1.50
N SER A 72 7.15 6.18 -1.85
CA SER A 72 8.13 6.80 -0.95
C SER A 72 7.76 8.25 -0.60
N TYR A 73 7.20 9.02 -1.55
CA TYR A 73 6.66 10.34 -1.25
C TYR A 73 5.48 10.29 -0.27
N ALA A 74 4.59 9.31 -0.42
CA ALA A 74 3.48 9.13 0.50
C ALA A 74 3.94 8.73 1.91
N MET A 75 5.04 7.98 2.01
CA MET A 75 5.61 7.52 3.28
C MET A 75 6.50 8.58 3.96
N LEU A 76 7.06 9.52 3.19
CA LEU A 76 8.02 10.51 3.67
C LEU A 76 7.58 11.28 4.94
N PRO A 77 6.34 11.82 5.05
CA PRO A 77 5.92 12.53 6.25
C PRO A 77 5.87 11.63 7.50
N PHE A 78 5.59 10.33 7.34
CA PHE A 78 5.57 9.38 8.44
C PHE A 78 6.97 8.97 8.87
N VAL A 79 7.87 8.76 7.91
CA VAL A 79 9.29 8.48 8.17
C VAL A 79 9.94 9.66 8.87
N LEU A 80 9.59 10.90 8.50
CA LEU A 80 10.10 12.14 9.11
C LEU A 80 9.77 12.24 10.60
N ILE A 81 8.61 11.72 11.03
CA ILE A 81 8.21 11.66 12.46
C ILE A 81 8.70 10.38 13.15
N GLY A 82 9.53 9.56 12.47
CA GLY A 82 10.12 8.34 13.04
C GLY A 82 9.28 7.07 12.89
N TRP A 83 8.15 7.12 12.17
CA TRP A 83 7.33 5.92 11.93
C TRP A 83 7.80 5.16 10.69
N ASN A 84 8.74 4.24 10.88
CA ASN A 84 9.41 3.47 9.82
C ASN A 84 8.72 2.13 9.47
N SER A 85 7.45 1.94 9.87
CA SER A 85 6.65 0.74 9.57
C SER A 85 5.23 1.13 9.11
N CYS A 86 5.13 2.22 8.33
CA CYS A 86 3.85 2.77 7.89
C CYS A 86 3.34 2.21 6.54
N ASP A 87 4.13 1.38 5.86
CA ASP A 87 3.88 0.79 4.55
C ASP A 87 2.50 0.12 4.44
N SER A 88 2.24 -0.87 5.27
CA SER A 88 0.95 -1.59 5.27
C SER A 88 -0.24 -0.69 5.62
N MET A 89 -0.06 0.30 6.49
CA MET A 89 -1.12 1.24 6.84
C MET A 89 -1.44 2.16 5.65
N ILE A 90 -0.42 2.64 4.95
CA ILE A 90 -0.59 3.48 3.76
C ILE A 90 -1.23 2.66 2.63
N ALA A 91 -0.76 1.42 2.40
CA ALA A 91 -1.36 0.54 1.41
C ALA A 91 -2.84 0.25 1.70
N PHE A 92 -3.20 0.02 2.97
CA PHE A 92 -4.60 -0.10 3.40
C PHE A 92 -5.41 1.18 3.12
N ALA A 93 -4.89 2.35 3.50
CA ALA A 93 -5.58 3.63 3.29
C ALA A 93 -5.81 3.90 1.80
N VAL A 94 -4.81 3.65 0.94
CA VAL A 94 -4.93 3.79 -0.51
C VAL A 94 -5.92 2.78 -1.08
N SER A 95 -5.93 1.55 -0.58
CA SER A 95 -6.87 0.51 -1.01
C SER A 95 -8.32 0.87 -0.63
N LEU A 96 -8.52 1.40 0.56
CA LEU A 96 -9.84 1.86 1.01
C LEU A 96 -10.33 3.04 0.16
N LEU A 97 -9.45 3.99 -0.13
CA LEU A 97 -9.75 5.12 -1.01
C LEU A 97 -10.10 4.64 -2.43
N GLY A 98 -9.32 3.70 -2.97
CA GLY A 98 -9.58 3.07 -4.26
C GLY A 98 -10.95 2.37 -4.32
N ALA A 99 -11.32 1.64 -3.27
CA ALA A 99 -12.64 1.02 -3.16
C ALA A 99 -13.77 2.06 -3.16
N VAL A 100 -13.60 3.17 -2.42
CA VAL A 100 -14.59 4.26 -2.40
C VAL A 100 -14.74 4.90 -3.78
N TYR A 101 -13.64 5.12 -4.51
CA TYR A 101 -13.71 5.67 -5.87
C TYR A 101 -14.33 4.67 -6.86
N ALA A 102 -14.00 3.39 -6.80
CA ALA A 102 -14.62 2.35 -7.62
C ALA A 102 -16.15 2.33 -7.41
N PHE A 103 -16.59 2.37 -6.15
CA PHE A 103 -18.02 2.47 -5.82
C PHE A 103 -18.65 3.73 -6.40
N LYS A 104 -18.02 4.90 -6.26
CA LYS A 104 -18.53 6.16 -6.81
C LYS A 104 -18.64 6.14 -8.34
N ILE A 105 -17.65 5.52 -9.02
CA ILE A 105 -17.69 5.34 -10.47
C ILE A 105 -18.90 4.49 -10.86
N LEU A 106 -19.11 3.34 -10.21
CA LEU A 106 -20.28 2.50 -10.48
C LEU A 106 -21.61 3.24 -10.22
N LYS A 107 -21.66 4.06 -9.18
CA LYS A 107 -22.83 4.91 -8.90
C LYS A 107 -23.04 6.00 -9.95
N HIS A 108 -21.99 6.48 -10.59
CA HIS A 108 -22.10 7.45 -11.69
C HIS A 108 -22.79 6.85 -12.92
N PHE A 109 -22.71 5.54 -13.11
CA PHE A 109 -23.42 4.79 -14.16
C PHE A 109 -24.80 4.29 -13.71
N ASP A 110 -25.41 4.91 -12.68
CA ASP A 110 -26.73 4.58 -12.11
C ASP A 110 -26.89 3.13 -11.64
N ILE A 111 -25.79 2.42 -11.39
CA ILE A 111 -25.82 1.06 -10.85
C ILE A 111 -26.41 1.08 -9.44
N GLU A 112 -27.33 0.15 -9.15
CA GLU A 112 -27.92 0.00 -7.81
C GLU A 112 -26.83 -0.17 -6.74
N SER A 113 -27.04 0.43 -5.57
CA SER A 113 -26.03 0.46 -4.50
C SER A 113 -25.58 -0.92 -4.01
N LYS A 114 -26.46 -1.91 -3.96
CA LYS A 114 -26.10 -3.29 -3.56
C LYS A 114 -25.17 -3.92 -4.60
N THR A 115 -25.53 -3.79 -5.87
CA THR A 115 -24.75 -4.27 -7.00
C THR A 115 -23.38 -3.56 -7.09
N ALA A 116 -23.36 -2.24 -6.87
CA ALA A 116 -22.12 -1.47 -6.83
C ALA A 116 -21.18 -1.90 -5.69
N ILE A 117 -21.72 -2.18 -4.48
CA ILE A 117 -20.94 -2.74 -3.37
C ILE A 117 -20.38 -4.12 -3.75
N PHE A 118 -21.21 -5.00 -4.31
CA PHE A 118 -20.78 -6.33 -4.72
C PHE A 118 -19.61 -6.30 -5.71
N PHE A 119 -19.73 -5.51 -6.78
CA PHE A 119 -18.66 -5.40 -7.78
C PHE A 119 -17.40 -4.71 -7.23
N THR A 120 -17.55 -3.73 -6.34
CA THR A 120 -16.40 -3.11 -5.67
C THR A 120 -15.68 -4.11 -4.78
N LEU A 121 -16.39 -4.91 -4.01
CA LEU A 121 -15.80 -5.97 -3.19
C LEU A 121 -15.16 -7.06 -4.05
N LEU A 122 -15.78 -7.45 -5.16
CA LEU A 122 -15.20 -8.40 -6.11
C LEU A 122 -13.89 -7.86 -6.70
N LEU A 123 -13.81 -6.57 -7.04
CA LEU A 123 -12.59 -5.93 -7.51
C LEU A 123 -11.51 -5.91 -6.44
N THR A 124 -11.82 -5.53 -5.20
CA THR A 124 -10.82 -5.34 -4.14
C THR A 124 -10.38 -6.64 -3.48
N VAL A 125 -11.29 -7.60 -3.32
CA VAL A 125 -11.05 -8.87 -2.61
C VAL A 125 -10.88 -10.05 -3.57
N GLY A 126 -11.65 -10.06 -4.65
CA GLY A 126 -11.65 -11.14 -5.65
C GLY A 126 -10.54 -11.01 -6.71
N SER A 127 -9.72 -9.97 -6.66
CA SER A 127 -8.58 -9.78 -7.55
C SER A 127 -7.25 -9.84 -6.78
N ASN A 128 -6.14 -9.71 -7.51
CA ASN A 128 -4.80 -9.65 -6.91
C ASN A 128 -4.54 -8.38 -6.06
N TRP A 129 -5.49 -7.44 -6.03
CA TRP A 129 -5.35 -6.17 -5.29
C TRP A 129 -5.06 -6.39 -3.80
N LEU A 130 -5.84 -7.25 -3.12
CA LEU A 130 -5.66 -7.52 -1.69
C LEU A 130 -4.27 -8.08 -1.40
N MET A 131 -3.81 -9.05 -2.19
CA MET A 131 -2.48 -9.67 -2.04
C MET A 131 -1.36 -8.65 -2.26
N THR A 132 -1.49 -7.79 -3.28
CA THR A 132 -0.51 -6.74 -3.56
C THR A 132 -0.48 -5.68 -2.45
N ALA A 133 -1.65 -5.25 -1.95
CA ALA A 133 -1.74 -4.26 -0.89
C ALA A 133 -1.22 -4.76 0.48
N GLN A 134 -1.16 -6.07 0.70
CA GLN A 134 -0.60 -6.64 1.93
C GLN A 134 0.91 -6.84 1.89
N ASN A 135 1.49 -6.94 0.69
CA ASN A 135 2.92 -7.16 0.47
C ASN A 135 3.63 -5.90 -0.06
N ALA A 136 2.95 -4.75 0.00
CA ALA A 136 3.48 -3.47 -0.49
C ALA A 136 4.44 -2.79 0.50
#